data_89410580a468acda923edab4f2f2d217
#
_entry.id   89410580a468acda923edab4f2f2d217
#
_cell.length_a   1.000
_cell.length_b   1.000
_cell.length_c   1.000
_cell.angle_alpha   90.00
_cell.angle_beta   90.00
_cell.angle_gamma   90.00
#
_symmetry.space_group_name_H-M   'P 1'
#
loop_
_entity.id
_entity.type
_entity.pdbx_description
1 polymer ?
#
loop_
_entity_poly.entity_id
_entity_poly.type
_entity_poly.pdbx_seq_one_letter_code
_entity_poly.pdbx_strand_id
1 'polypeptide(L)'
;MNVLFIPFRVLKLPVRSVNSYLSNCNRGAFGIPKNHVKLFFSDNKKSKPKNSTDYESMRLEYKPQVPEYFNFASDVLDKWSDMEKNGSRGSNPALWWLNQRGQEMKWSFQDLALYSKKVANILSDACNLQLTDRVIVVLPLIPEWWLLNVACMRTGTVLIPGTSQLTTKDILYRLQASNAKCIVTNDVLADSVEAVMSQCPSLKAKMIISHKYRKGWINFHDLYRNASSDHKCARTKSFDPLIIFFTSGTTGAPKMVLHTHYSFGVGLTVAARYWLDLTTSDVMWNTSDPGWAKSMWNNVFTPWIQGSCVFASNMHQFNPEQVLQILSRYPITTFCSTPTVYRRLVQSDVSKYKFKNLQHCVSAGEPINPEAMTVWKEQTGLDIYEGYAQTETVLICATFKWMKIKPGSMGKPTPSFNVQIIDENCNVVPPGMEGDIAIDVKSAKPFGFISRYIDQPEQTAASLRGDYYLTGDRGRMDEDGYVWFMGRADDIILSSGYRIGPFEVENALIEHPAVAESAVVSSPDPVRREVVKAFVILTANFTSHDPDKLIKELQEHVKKTTAPYKYPRKIEFVKELPKTISGKIRRIELRKKEWESVKS
;
A
#
# COMPACT_ATOMS: atom_id res chain seq x y z
N MET A 1 34.16 -37.96 -40.70
CA MET A 1 33.79 -38.27 -39.29
C MET A 1 32.55 -37.50 -38.96
N ASN A 2 31.43 -38.20 -38.95
CA ASN A 2 30.07 -37.64 -38.77
C ASN A 2 29.85 -37.38 -37.29
N VAL A 3 29.45 -36.17 -36.91
CA VAL A 3 28.88 -35.86 -35.61
C VAL A 3 27.36 -35.63 -35.78
N LEU A 4 26.61 -36.54 -35.18
CA LEU A 4 25.12 -36.53 -35.19
C LEU A 4 24.60 -35.33 -34.39
N PHE A 5 23.77 -34.56 -35.04
CA PHE A 5 22.82 -33.62 -34.40
C PHE A 5 21.58 -34.39 -33.90
N ILE A 6 21.30 -34.37 -32.63
CA ILE A 6 20.05 -34.81 -32.03
C ILE A 6 19.16 -33.57 -31.85
N PRO A 7 17.97 -33.50 -32.44
CA PRO A 7 17.07 -32.38 -32.22
C PRO A 7 16.30 -32.54 -30.90
N PHE A 8 16.40 -31.57 -30.03
CA PHE A 8 15.55 -31.42 -28.86
C PHE A 8 14.08 -31.22 -29.30
N ARG A 9 13.24 -32.22 -29.05
CA ARG A 9 11.78 -32.11 -29.16
C ARG A 9 11.27 -31.22 -28.03
N VAL A 10 10.83 -30.02 -28.38
CA VAL A 10 10.03 -29.18 -27.49
C VAL A 10 8.66 -29.84 -27.32
N LEU A 11 8.42 -30.41 -26.17
CA LEU A 11 7.10 -30.86 -25.74
C LEU A 11 6.21 -29.64 -25.55
N LYS A 12 5.31 -29.39 -26.51
CA LYS A 12 4.18 -28.49 -26.35
C LYS A 12 3.20 -29.11 -25.35
N LEU A 13 3.24 -28.68 -24.12
CA LEU A 13 2.14 -28.90 -23.18
C LEU A 13 0.94 -28.06 -23.63
N PRO A 14 -0.29 -28.58 -23.60
CA PRO A 14 -1.46 -27.85 -24.07
C PRO A 14 -1.79 -26.73 -23.09
N VAL A 15 -1.95 -25.51 -23.64
CA VAL A 15 -2.53 -24.36 -22.95
C VAL A 15 -4.01 -24.66 -22.71
N ARG A 16 -4.31 -25.47 -21.69
CA ARG A 16 -5.66 -25.60 -21.14
C ARG A 16 -5.62 -25.12 -19.70
N SER A 17 -6.50 -24.12 -19.45
CA SER A 17 -7.07 -23.85 -18.13
C SER A 17 -6.68 -22.61 -17.32
N VAL A 18 -6.36 -21.49 -17.92
CA VAL A 18 -6.57 -20.25 -17.15
C VAL A 18 -8.03 -19.77 -17.26
N ASN A 19 -8.72 -20.10 -18.35
CA ASN A 19 -10.15 -19.77 -18.49
C ASN A 19 -11.11 -20.72 -17.76
N SER A 20 -10.68 -21.93 -17.37
CA SER A 20 -11.55 -22.87 -16.64
C SER A 20 -11.74 -22.49 -15.16
N TYR A 21 -10.84 -21.72 -14.57
CA TYR A 21 -11.01 -21.21 -13.21
C TYR A 21 -12.07 -20.10 -13.09
N LEU A 22 -12.39 -19.43 -14.20
CA LEU A 22 -13.43 -18.39 -14.24
C LEU A 22 -14.81 -18.92 -14.66
N SER A 23 -14.89 -20.10 -15.29
CA SER A 23 -16.15 -20.65 -15.82
C SER A 23 -16.92 -21.58 -14.86
N ASN A 24 -16.29 -22.08 -13.80
CA ASN A 24 -16.95 -22.99 -12.87
C ASN A 24 -17.78 -22.31 -11.75
N CYS A 25 -17.84 -20.97 -11.71
CA CYS A 25 -18.73 -20.24 -10.79
C CYS A 25 -20.15 -19.98 -11.33
N ASN A 26 -20.53 -20.53 -12.48
CA ASN A 26 -21.80 -20.15 -13.16
C ASN A 26 -22.86 -21.25 -13.20
N ARG A 27 -22.92 -22.20 -12.27
CA ARG A 27 -24.11 -23.09 -12.14
C ARG A 27 -24.39 -23.43 -10.69
N GLY A 28 -25.25 -22.62 -10.07
CA GLY A 28 -25.89 -22.91 -8.80
C GLY A 28 -26.95 -21.84 -8.51
N ALA A 29 -28.20 -22.11 -8.90
CA ALA A 29 -29.33 -21.26 -8.58
C ALA A 29 -29.58 -21.32 -7.07
N PHE A 30 -29.19 -20.29 -6.33
CA PHE A 30 -29.62 -20.07 -4.96
C PHE A 30 -30.40 -18.75 -4.89
N GLY A 31 -31.63 -18.86 -4.36
CA GLY A 31 -32.50 -17.73 -4.09
C GLY A 31 -31.79 -16.69 -3.21
N ILE A 32 -31.83 -15.44 -3.62
CA ILE A 32 -31.14 -14.30 -2.99
C ILE A 32 -31.86 -13.95 -1.68
N PRO A 33 -31.22 -14.07 -0.50
CA PRO A 33 -31.74 -13.47 0.72
C PRO A 33 -31.47 -11.97 0.72
N LYS A 34 -32.46 -11.16 1.07
CA LYS A 34 -32.41 -9.68 1.21
C LYS A 34 -31.47 -9.17 2.35
N ASN A 35 -30.53 -9.96 2.86
CA ASN A 35 -29.73 -9.68 4.06
C ASN A 35 -28.25 -9.37 3.81
N HIS A 36 -27.85 -8.93 2.59
CA HIS A 36 -26.43 -8.79 2.23
C HIS A 36 -25.68 -7.59 2.84
N VAL A 37 -26.37 -6.71 3.56
CA VAL A 37 -25.77 -5.48 4.15
C VAL A 37 -25.17 -5.69 5.54
N LYS A 38 -25.37 -6.85 6.17
CA LYS A 38 -24.90 -7.13 7.55
C LYS A 38 -23.38 -7.16 7.75
N LEU A 39 -22.59 -7.28 6.70
CA LEU A 39 -21.11 -7.28 6.80
C LEU A 39 -20.52 -5.92 7.19
N PHE A 40 -21.17 -4.84 6.78
CA PHE A 40 -20.70 -3.47 7.03
C PHE A 40 -21.44 -2.78 8.18
N PHE A 41 -22.70 -3.13 8.38
CA PHE A 41 -23.61 -2.50 9.32
C PHE A 41 -24.09 -3.54 10.34
N SER A 42 -23.23 -3.98 11.26
CA SER A 42 -23.70 -4.71 12.44
C SER A 42 -24.56 -3.77 13.29
N ASP A 43 -25.70 -4.27 13.82
CA ASP A 43 -26.64 -3.50 14.63
C ASP A 43 -25.96 -2.80 15.81
N ASN A 44 -25.54 -1.57 15.60
CA ASN A 44 -24.95 -0.69 16.61
C ASN A 44 -26.04 -0.04 17.47
N LYS A 45 -26.79 -0.84 18.23
CA LYS A 45 -27.55 -0.32 19.37
C LYS A 45 -26.73 -0.51 20.66
N LYS A 46 -26.04 0.57 21.08
CA LYS A 46 -25.57 0.82 22.46
C LYS A 46 -24.39 0.05 23.04
N SER A 47 -23.53 -0.61 22.30
CA SER A 47 -22.18 -0.97 22.78
C SER A 47 -21.19 -0.81 21.65
N LYS A 48 -19.93 -0.39 21.94
CA LYS A 48 -18.83 -0.60 20.99
C LYS A 48 -18.96 -2.03 20.50
N PRO A 49 -18.97 -2.31 19.19
CA PRO A 49 -18.92 -3.70 18.76
C PRO A 49 -17.71 -4.30 19.46
N LYS A 50 -17.88 -5.37 20.21
CA LYS A 50 -16.76 -6.16 20.70
C LYS A 50 -16.12 -6.74 19.45
N ASN A 51 -15.07 -6.07 18.97
CA ASN A 51 -14.15 -6.69 18.04
C ASN A 51 -13.65 -7.95 18.75
N SER A 52 -13.44 -9.04 17.99
CA SER A 52 -12.92 -10.28 18.55
C SER A 52 -11.77 -9.97 19.50
N THR A 53 -11.80 -10.56 20.69
CA THR A 53 -10.84 -10.28 21.75
C THR A 53 -9.63 -11.21 21.65
N ASP A 54 -9.65 -12.17 20.73
CA ASP A 54 -8.57 -13.12 20.49
C ASP A 54 -8.47 -13.47 18.99
N TYR A 55 -7.29 -13.98 18.62
CA TYR A 55 -6.92 -14.26 17.24
C TYR A 55 -7.74 -15.40 16.62
N GLU A 56 -7.99 -16.45 17.37
CA GLU A 56 -8.71 -17.64 16.84
C GLU A 56 -10.19 -17.33 16.63
N SER A 57 -10.82 -16.62 17.56
CA SER A 57 -12.21 -16.17 17.40
C SER A 57 -12.35 -15.28 16.16
N MET A 58 -11.42 -14.35 15.93
CA MET A 58 -11.40 -13.51 14.73
C MET A 58 -11.36 -14.36 13.45
N ARG A 59 -10.50 -15.38 13.39
CA ARG A 59 -10.38 -16.26 12.21
C ARG A 59 -11.63 -17.07 11.97
N LEU A 60 -12.27 -17.55 13.01
CA LEU A 60 -13.50 -18.36 12.92
C LEU A 60 -14.72 -17.51 12.52
N GLU A 61 -14.82 -16.29 13.03
CA GLU A 61 -15.92 -15.38 12.77
C GLU A 61 -15.86 -14.73 11.38
N TYR A 62 -14.64 -14.55 10.82
CA TYR A 62 -14.47 -13.90 9.53
C TYR A 62 -14.88 -14.80 8.38
N LYS A 63 -16.15 -14.67 7.97
CA LYS A 63 -16.75 -15.41 6.85
C LYS A 63 -17.42 -14.42 5.89
N PRO A 64 -16.63 -13.64 5.13
CA PRO A 64 -17.17 -12.65 4.22
C PRO A 64 -17.96 -13.34 3.10
N GLN A 65 -19.09 -12.76 2.75
CA GLN A 65 -19.88 -13.18 1.59
C GLN A 65 -19.57 -12.27 0.41
N VAL A 66 -19.47 -12.86 -0.77
CA VAL A 66 -19.30 -12.11 -2.02
C VAL A 66 -20.67 -11.89 -2.64
N PRO A 67 -21.21 -10.67 -2.63
CA PRO A 67 -22.44 -10.38 -3.37
C PRO A 67 -22.14 -10.44 -4.88
N GLU A 68 -23.16 -10.76 -5.70
CA GLU A 68 -23.01 -10.72 -7.16
C GLU A 68 -22.71 -9.32 -7.66
N TYR A 69 -23.39 -8.31 -7.10
CA TYR A 69 -23.22 -6.89 -7.40
C TYR A 69 -22.76 -6.15 -6.16
N PHE A 70 -21.77 -5.31 -6.33
CA PHE A 70 -21.25 -4.44 -5.27
C PHE A 70 -20.64 -3.18 -5.87
N ASN A 71 -21.05 -2.02 -5.33
CA ASN A 71 -20.44 -0.74 -5.63
C ASN A 71 -20.23 0.03 -4.33
N PHE A 72 -18.97 0.33 -4.02
CA PHE A 72 -18.62 0.97 -2.74
C PHE A 72 -19.36 2.30 -2.51
N ALA A 73 -19.61 3.08 -3.56
CA ALA A 73 -20.33 4.35 -3.43
C ALA A 73 -21.79 4.16 -3.02
N SER A 74 -22.54 3.24 -3.67
CA SER A 74 -23.95 3.01 -3.34
C SER A 74 -24.14 2.12 -2.12
N ASP A 75 -23.28 1.11 -1.94
CA ASP A 75 -23.50 0.07 -0.93
C ASP A 75 -22.85 0.40 0.43
N VAL A 76 -21.92 1.37 0.45
CA VAL A 76 -21.27 1.83 1.67
C VAL A 76 -21.53 3.32 1.91
N LEU A 77 -21.10 4.21 1.01
CA LEU A 77 -21.15 5.66 1.27
C LEU A 77 -22.58 6.20 1.31
N ASP A 78 -23.44 5.78 0.37
CA ASP A 78 -24.83 6.22 0.37
C ASP A 78 -25.61 5.65 1.56
N LYS A 79 -25.24 4.46 2.07
CA LYS A 79 -25.82 3.92 3.31
C LYS A 79 -25.44 4.75 4.54
N TRP A 80 -24.16 5.17 4.65
CA TRP A 80 -23.77 6.09 5.72
C TRP A 80 -24.49 7.44 5.60
N SER A 81 -24.66 7.95 4.38
CA SER A 81 -25.47 9.15 4.12
C SER A 81 -26.92 9.00 4.59
N ASP A 82 -27.55 7.85 4.33
CA ASP A 82 -28.92 7.57 4.79
C ASP A 82 -28.98 7.45 6.32
N MET A 83 -27.98 6.86 6.95
CA MET A 83 -27.89 6.76 8.42
C MET A 83 -27.64 8.14 9.07
N GLU A 84 -26.94 9.06 8.42
CA GLU A 84 -26.85 10.45 8.88
C GLU A 84 -28.22 11.16 8.80
N LYS A 85 -28.94 11.04 7.68
CA LYS A 85 -30.26 11.64 7.48
C LYS A 85 -31.27 11.20 8.50
N ASN A 86 -31.26 9.93 8.88
CA ASN A 86 -32.21 9.37 9.85
C ASN A 86 -31.73 9.43 11.31
N GLY A 87 -30.57 10.06 11.57
CA GLY A 87 -30.00 10.22 12.91
C GLY A 87 -29.41 8.95 13.53
N SER A 88 -29.24 7.87 12.76
CA SER A 88 -28.68 6.60 13.27
C SER A 88 -27.16 6.63 13.38
N ARG A 89 -26.50 7.59 12.75
CA ARG A 89 -25.05 7.82 12.81
C ARG A 89 -24.73 9.08 13.60
N GLY A 90 -23.63 9.07 14.34
CA GLY A 90 -23.12 10.25 15.05
C GLY A 90 -22.64 11.36 14.11
N SER A 91 -22.31 12.53 14.68
CA SER A 91 -22.01 13.78 13.96
C SER A 91 -20.59 13.89 13.39
N ASN A 92 -19.75 12.87 13.51
CA ASN A 92 -18.40 12.93 12.92
C ASN A 92 -18.49 13.09 11.41
N PRO A 93 -17.72 14.03 10.79
CA PRO A 93 -17.71 14.18 9.34
C PRO A 93 -17.14 12.93 8.65
N ALA A 94 -17.47 12.73 7.37
CA ALA A 94 -16.84 11.72 6.54
C ALA A 94 -15.38 12.11 6.19
N LEU A 95 -15.18 13.41 5.96
CA LEU A 95 -13.87 13.98 5.61
C LEU A 95 -13.64 15.27 6.41
N TRP A 96 -12.47 15.36 7.04
CA TRP A 96 -11.97 16.56 7.69
C TRP A 96 -10.62 16.93 7.08
N TRP A 97 -10.63 17.88 6.19
CA TRP A 97 -9.46 18.29 5.45
C TRP A 97 -8.89 19.61 5.96
N LEU A 98 -7.55 19.68 6.05
CA LEU A 98 -6.79 20.84 6.48
C LEU A 98 -5.87 21.29 5.35
N ASN A 99 -5.99 22.56 4.92
CA ASN A 99 -5.09 23.12 3.93
C ASN A 99 -3.78 23.63 4.55
N GLN A 100 -2.84 24.04 3.71
CA GLN A 100 -1.52 24.53 4.12
C GLN A 100 -1.58 25.82 4.98
N ARG A 101 -2.68 26.58 4.91
CA ARG A 101 -2.90 27.81 5.70
C ARG A 101 -3.64 27.56 7.02
N GLY A 102 -3.89 26.30 7.36
CA GLY A 102 -4.64 25.93 8.56
C GLY A 102 -6.15 26.11 8.45
N GLN A 103 -6.70 26.33 7.24
CA GLN A 103 -8.13 26.38 7.04
C GLN A 103 -8.70 24.96 6.96
N GLU A 104 -9.83 24.76 7.60
CA GLU A 104 -10.50 23.48 7.72
C GLU A 104 -11.71 23.39 6.79
N MET A 105 -11.91 22.21 6.23
CA MET A 105 -13.12 21.85 5.51
C MET A 105 -13.63 20.50 6.06
N LYS A 106 -14.92 20.43 6.31
CA LYS A 106 -15.57 19.22 6.80
C LYS A 106 -16.73 18.86 5.89
N TRP A 107 -16.78 17.63 5.44
CA TRP A 107 -17.89 17.06 4.69
C TRP A 107 -18.53 15.92 5.47
N SER A 108 -19.84 15.93 5.55
CA SER A 108 -20.64 14.79 5.97
C SER A 108 -20.67 13.70 4.89
N PHE A 109 -21.19 12.53 5.19
CA PHE A 109 -21.46 11.54 4.14
C PHE A 109 -22.55 12.01 3.18
N GLN A 110 -23.49 12.86 3.64
CA GLN A 110 -24.48 13.50 2.77
C GLN A 110 -23.81 14.43 1.75
N ASP A 111 -22.87 15.27 2.21
CA ASP A 111 -22.10 16.14 1.33
C ASP A 111 -21.28 15.34 0.32
N LEU A 112 -20.58 14.30 0.80
CA LEU A 112 -19.78 13.42 -0.05
C LEU A 112 -20.63 12.72 -1.12
N ALA A 113 -21.83 12.24 -0.74
CA ALA A 113 -22.77 11.62 -1.66
C ALA A 113 -23.27 12.64 -2.71
N LEU A 114 -23.68 13.84 -2.27
CA LEU A 114 -24.17 14.91 -3.13
C LEU A 114 -23.09 15.36 -4.12
N TYR A 115 -21.89 15.70 -3.62
CA TYR A 115 -20.82 16.28 -4.42
C TYR A 115 -20.22 15.27 -5.38
N SER A 116 -20.06 14.02 -4.97
CA SER A 116 -19.53 12.97 -5.86
C SER A 116 -20.50 12.60 -7.00
N LYS A 117 -21.82 12.75 -6.82
CA LYS A 117 -22.81 12.59 -7.89
C LYS A 117 -22.64 13.67 -8.97
N LYS A 118 -22.40 14.93 -8.57
CA LYS A 118 -22.10 16.02 -9.53
C LYS A 118 -20.85 15.68 -10.37
N VAL A 119 -19.79 15.20 -9.73
CA VAL A 119 -18.55 14.83 -10.43
C VAL A 119 -18.74 13.60 -11.32
N ALA A 120 -19.58 12.65 -10.90
CA ALA A 120 -19.92 11.49 -11.72
C ALA A 120 -20.61 11.89 -13.03
N ASN A 121 -21.54 12.84 -12.99
CA ASN A 121 -22.17 13.41 -14.20
C ASN A 121 -21.13 14.12 -15.08
N ILE A 122 -20.18 14.86 -14.51
CA ILE A 122 -19.10 15.49 -15.30
C ILE A 122 -18.26 14.42 -16.02
N LEU A 123 -17.90 13.33 -15.33
CA LEU A 123 -17.14 12.24 -15.95
C LEU A 123 -17.92 11.55 -17.08
N SER A 124 -19.23 11.32 -16.89
CA SER A 124 -20.08 10.69 -17.90
C SER A 124 -20.37 11.61 -19.07
N ASP A 125 -20.76 12.85 -18.81
CA ASP A 125 -21.29 13.76 -19.84
C ASP A 125 -20.17 14.56 -20.54
N ALA A 126 -19.36 15.28 -19.75
CA ALA A 126 -18.33 16.17 -20.31
C ALA A 126 -17.07 15.41 -20.76
N CYS A 127 -16.68 14.36 -20.05
CA CYS A 127 -15.56 13.52 -20.45
C CYS A 127 -15.99 12.33 -21.33
N ASN A 128 -17.28 12.11 -21.51
CA ASN A 128 -17.88 11.02 -22.29
C ASN A 128 -17.31 9.63 -21.92
N LEU A 129 -17.18 9.37 -20.62
CA LEU A 129 -16.64 8.12 -20.11
C LEU A 129 -17.75 7.07 -19.90
N GLN A 130 -17.42 5.85 -20.25
CA GLN A 130 -18.30 4.69 -20.13
C GLN A 130 -17.80 3.74 -19.02
N LEU A 131 -18.65 2.79 -18.66
CA LEU A 131 -18.29 1.71 -17.73
C LEU A 131 -16.97 1.05 -18.16
N THR A 132 -16.07 0.82 -17.21
CA THR A 132 -14.72 0.25 -17.37
C THR A 132 -13.68 1.13 -18.08
N ASP A 133 -14.04 2.32 -18.56
CA ASP A 133 -13.07 3.27 -19.07
C ASP A 133 -12.06 3.67 -18.00
N ARG A 134 -10.80 3.83 -18.37
CA ARG A 134 -9.70 4.09 -17.45
C ARG A 134 -9.44 5.59 -17.32
N VAL A 135 -9.34 6.04 -16.07
CA VAL A 135 -9.13 7.45 -15.71
C VAL A 135 -7.88 7.57 -14.86
N ILE A 136 -6.87 8.29 -15.35
CA ILE A 136 -5.69 8.63 -14.55
C ILE A 136 -5.99 9.89 -13.73
N VAL A 137 -5.81 9.83 -12.41
CA VAL A 137 -5.97 10.97 -11.50
C VAL A 137 -4.66 11.25 -10.80
N VAL A 138 -4.06 12.41 -11.11
CA VAL A 138 -2.78 12.86 -10.54
C VAL A 138 -2.99 14.20 -9.85
N LEU A 139 -3.31 14.13 -8.58
CA LEU A 139 -3.62 15.28 -7.73
C LEU A 139 -2.96 15.13 -6.36
N PRO A 140 -2.60 16.23 -5.68
CA PRO A 140 -2.28 16.18 -4.26
C PRO A 140 -3.53 15.84 -3.43
N LEU A 141 -3.39 15.70 -2.11
CA LEU A 141 -4.53 15.50 -1.19
C LEU A 141 -5.35 16.79 -1.05
N ILE A 142 -6.16 17.06 -2.07
CA ILE A 142 -7.16 18.14 -2.11
C ILE A 142 -8.56 17.56 -2.18
N PRO A 143 -9.61 18.28 -1.80
CA PRO A 143 -10.98 17.77 -1.73
C PRO A 143 -11.47 17.11 -3.02
N GLU A 144 -11.10 17.65 -4.16
CA GLU A 144 -11.45 17.13 -5.48
C GLU A 144 -10.92 15.72 -5.73
N TRP A 145 -9.79 15.35 -5.09
CA TRP A 145 -9.25 14.00 -5.19
C TRP A 145 -10.25 12.96 -4.65
N TRP A 146 -10.88 13.21 -3.50
CA TRP A 146 -11.90 12.30 -2.95
C TRP A 146 -13.16 12.25 -3.81
N LEU A 147 -13.60 13.39 -4.33
CA LEU A 147 -14.78 13.44 -5.20
C LEU A 147 -14.57 12.63 -6.48
N LEU A 148 -13.39 12.77 -7.11
CA LEU A 148 -13.04 12.00 -8.31
C LEU A 148 -12.96 10.49 -8.02
N ASN A 149 -12.36 10.10 -6.88
CA ASN A 149 -12.33 8.70 -6.49
C ASN A 149 -13.73 8.10 -6.38
N VAL A 150 -14.63 8.78 -5.65
CA VAL A 150 -16.01 8.30 -5.47
C VAL A 150 -16.81 8.38 -6.78
N ALA A 151 -16.57 9.41 -7.60
CA ALA A 151 -17.22 9.54 -8.90
C ALA A 151 -16.84 8.40 -9.86
N CYS A 152 -15.57 7.97 -9.88
CA CYS A 152 -15.15 6.78 -10.65
C CYS A 152 -15.88 5.52 -10.17
N MET A 153 -16.08 5.35 -8.86
CA MET A 153 -16.88 4.24 -8.34
C MET A 153 -18.34 4.32 -8.83
N ARG A 154 -18.95 5.53 -8.80
CA ARG A 154 -20.34 5.75 -9.22
C ARG A 154 -20.56 5.49 -10.71
N THR A 155 -19.61 5.87 -11.54
CA THR A 155 -19.69 5.66 -13.00
C THR A 155 -19.24 4.26 -13.41
N GLY A 156 -18.58 3.51 -12.52
CA GLY A 156 -17.94 2.23 -12.82
C GLY A 156 -16.74 2.37 -13.76
N THR A 157 -16.15 3.57 -13.84
CA THR A 157 -14.86 3.78 -14.52
C THR A 157 -13.71 3.29 -13.62
N VAL A 158 -12.60 2.89 -14.23
CA VAL A 158 -11.45 2.33 -13.54
C VAL A 158 -10.47 3.43 -13.20
N LEU A 159 -10.31 3.68 -11.91
CA LEU A 159 -9.38 4.69 -11.42
C LEU A 159 -7.93 4.22 -11.54
N ILE A 160 -7.03 5.12 -11.92
CA ILE A 160 -5.58 4.94 -11.91
C ILE A 160 -4.96 6.11 -11.15
N PRO A 161 -4.67 5.96 -9.85
CA PRO A 161 -4.08 7.04 -9.07
C PRO A 161 -2.60 7.23 -9.44
N GLY A 162 -2.16 8.48 -9.43
CA GLY A 162 -0.78 8.87 -9.65
C GLY A 162 -0.32 9.91 -8.64
N THR A 163 0.97 9.89 -8.30
CA THR A 163 1.60 10.92 -7.47
C THR A 163 1.88 12.18 -8.29
N SER A 164 1.80 13.35 -7.66
CA SER A 164 2.16 14.62 -8.29
C SER A 164 3.65 14.76 -8.64
N GLN A 165 4.48 13.79 -8.26
CA GLN A 165 5.91 13.74 -8.55
C GLN A 165 6.24 13.00 -9.87
N LEU A 166 5.23 12.57 -10.65
CA LEU A 166 5.44 11.91 -11.93
C LEU A 166 6.15 12.84 -12.92
N THR A 167 7.18 12.29 -13.58
CA THR A 167 7.85 12.98 -14.69
C THR A 167 7.04 12.86 -15.97
N THR A 168 7.36 13.66 -16.98
CA THR A 168 6.77 13.58 -18.33
C THR A 168 6.87 12.17 -18.91
N LYS A 169 8.01 11.48 -18.69
CA LYS A 169 8.23 10.10 -19.11
C LYS A 169 7.30 9.11 -18.39
N ASP A 170 7.09 9.31 -17.09
CA ASP A 170 6.19 8.46 -16.32
C ASP A 170 4.73 8.62 -16.75
N ILE A 171 4.33 9.86 -17.07
CA ILE A 171 2.98 10.17 -17.58
C ILE A 171 2.77 9.49 -18.93
N LEU A 172 3.73 9.62 -19.87
CA LEU A 172 3.68 8.96 -21.16
C LEU A 172 3.50 7.44 -21.01
N TYR A 173 4.37 6.82 -20.21
CA TYR A 173 4.31 5.38 -19.99
C TYR A 173 2.94 4.94 -19.43
N ARG A 174 2.43 5.64 -18.41
CA ARG A 174 1.14 5.29 -17.79
C ARG A 174 -0.03 5.45 -18.74
N LEU A 175 -0.07 6.53 -19.52
CA LEU A 175 -1.11 6.76 -20.54
C LEU A 175 -1.11 5.67 -21.60
N GLN A 176 0.06 5.32 -22.13
CA GLN A 176 0.20 4.28 -23.16
C GLN A 176 -0.11 2.89 -22.60
N ALA A 177 0.53 2.50 -21.52
CA ALA A 177 0.36 1.17 -20.93
C ALA A 177 -1.08 0.93 -20.46
N SER A 178 -1.73 1.93 -19.89
CA SER A 178 -3.10 1.78 -19.40
C SER A 178 -4.17 2.00 -20.47
N ASN A 179 -3.84 2.56 -21.62
CA ASN A 179 -4.83 3.02 -22.61
C ASN A 179 -5.93 3.90 -21.98
N ALA A 180 -5.55 4.77 -21.05
CA ALA A 180 -6.50 5.64 -20.35
C ALA A 180 -7.19 6.60 -21.31
N LYS A 181 -8.51 6.78 -21.13
CA LYS A 181 -9.33 7.69 -21.95
C LYS A 181 -9.35 9.11 -21.38
N CYS A 182 -9.13 9.25 -20.07
CA CYS A 182 -9.14 10.53 -19.40
C CYS A 182 -7.94 10.66 -18.46
N ILE A 183 -7.42 11.87 -18.36
CA ILE A 183 -6.47 12.28 -17.32
C ILE A 183 -7.01 13.50 -16.59
N VAL A 184 -6.93 13.46 -15.26
CA VAL A 184 -7.28 14.58 -14.39
C VAL A 184 -6.04 15.00 -13.61
N THR A 185 -5.68 16.29 -13.69
CA THR A 185 -4.52 16.85 -12.99
C THR A 185 -4.73 18.31 -12.61
N ASN A 186 -3.70 18.96 -12.12
CA ASN A 186 -3.67 20.38 -11.80
C ASN A 186 -2.65 21.13 -12.69
N ASP A 187 -2.49 22.44 -12.45
CA ASP A 187 -1.57 23.29 -13.23
C ASP A 187 -0.12 22.79 -13.25
N VAL A 188 0.32 22.10 -12.19
CA VAL A 188 1.72 21.64 -12.04
C VAL A 188 2.13 20.65 -13.12
N LEU A 189 1.24 19.72 -13.49
CA LEU A 189 1.54 18.65 -14.43
C LEU A 189 0.89 18.82 -15.80
N ALA A 190 0.11 19.88 -16.01
CA ALA A 190 -0.61 20.09 -17.26
C ALA A 190 0.34 20.17 -18.47
N ASP A 191 1.49 20.87 -18.34
CA ASP A 191 2.49 20.98 -19.42
C ASP A 191 3.12 19.62 -19.75
N SER A 192 3.39 18.80 -18.74
CA SER A 192 3.92 17.43 -18.93
C SER A 192 2.94 16.53 -19.67
N VAL A 193 1.63 16.70 -19.44
CA VAL A 193 0.59 15.97 -20.18
C VAL A 193 0.53 16.43 -21.64
N GLU A 194 0.56 17.72 -21.89
CA GLU A 194 0.53 18.29 -23.24
C GLU A 194 1.72 17.85 -24.08
N ALA A 195 2.90 17.78 -23.48
CA ALA A 195 4.13 17.36 -24.16
C ALA A 195 4.06 15.91 -24.73
N VAL A 196 3.18 15.06 -24.18
CA VAL A 196 3.10 13.64 -24.56
C VAL A 196 1.77 13.23 -25.19
N MET A 197 0.75 14.06 -25.14
CA MET A 197 -0.61 13.69 -25.55
C MET A 197 -0.72 13.23 -27.00
N SER A 198 0.09 13.78 -27.91
CA SER A 198 0.12 13.38 -29.31
C SER A 198 0.53 11.92 -29.53
N GLN A 199 1.25 11.34 -28.55
CA GLN A 199 1.69 9.95 -28.55
C GLN A 199 0.69 9.02 -27.82
N CYS A 200 -0.45 9.54 -27.37
CA CYS A 200 -1.45 8.81 -26.58
C CYS A 200 -2.83 8.84 -27.25
N PRO A 201 -3.05 8.06 -28.33
CA PRO A 201 -4.29 8.14 -29.14
C PRO A 201 -5.56 7.71 -28.37
N SER A 202 -5.42 6.96 -27.28
CA SER A 202 -6.52 6.59 -26.38
C SER A 202 -7.05 7.75 -25.56
N LEU A 203 -6.22 8.78 -25.27
CA LEU A 203 -6.60 9.91 -24.45
C LEU A 203 -7.60 10.82 -25.20
N LYS A 204 -8.85 10.87 -24.68
CA LYS A 204 -9.96 11.62 -25.29
C LYS A 204 -10.32 12.87 -24.49
N ALA A 205 -10.12 12.83 -23.17
CA ALA A 205 -10.47 13.94 -22.29
C ALA A 205 -9.29 14.32 -21.36
N LYS A 206 -9.12 15.61 -21.15
CA LYS A 206 -8.16 16.18 -20.20
C LYS A 206 -8.93 17.13 -19.29
N MET A 207 -8.95 16.84 -18.00
CA MET A 207 -9.59 17.70 -17.00
C MET A 207 -8.54 18.33 -16.10
N ILE A 208 -8.72 19.61 -15.79
CA ILE A 208 -7.81 20.36 -14.93
C ILE A 208 -8.54 20.90 -13.70
N ILE A 209 -7.92 20.72 -12.55
CA ILE A 209 -8.31 21.38 -11.30
C ILE A 209 -7.51 22.68 -11.21
N SER A 210 -8.12 23.75 -11.67
CA SER A 210 -7.49 25.08 -11.77
C SER A 210 -8.52 26.17 -11.72
N HIS A 211 -8.12 27.34 -11.20
CA HIS A 211 -8.90 28.59 -11.29
C HIS A 211 -8.60 29.37 -12.59
N LYS A 212 -7.64 28.88 -13.40
CA LYS A 212 -7.24 29.50 -14.66
C LYS A 212 -7.82 28.72 -15.83
N TYR A 213 -8.24 29.44 -16.85
CA TYR A 213 -8.61 28.82 -18.12
C TYR A 213 -7.38 28.27 -18.82
N ARG A 214 -7.49 27.02 -19.35
CA ARG A 214 -6.47 26.40 -20.18
C ARG A 214 -7.12 25.83 -21.45
N LYS A 215 -6.69 26.31 -22.61
CA LYS A 215 -7.24 25.89 -23.91
C LYS A 215 -7.11 24.37 -24.10
N GLY A 216 -8.20 23.72 -24.48
CA GLY A 216 -8.23 22.29 -24.75
C GLY A 216 -8.30 21.41 -23.50
N TRP A 217 -8.53 22.00 -22.32
CA TRP A 217 -8.80 21.32 -21.07
C TRP A 217 -10.23 21.58 -20.60
N ILE A 218 -10.82 20.56 -20.01
CA ILE A 218 -12.09 20.68 -19.29
C ILE A 218 -11.77 21.27 -17.91
N ASN A 219 -12.27 22.45 -17.59
CA ASN A 219 -12.08 23.03 -16.27
C ASN A 219 -13.11 22.43 -15.30
N PHE A 220 -12.60 21.80 -14.25
CA PHE A 220 -13.43 21.14 -13.24
C PHE A 220 -14.38 22.12 -12.55
N HIS A 221 -13.86 23.25 -12.05
CA HIS A 221 -14.64 24.19 -11.26
C HIS A 221 -15.77 24.85 -12.05
N ASP A 222 -15.56 25.10 -13.34
CA ASP A 222 -16.58 25.70 -14.19
C ASP A 222 -17.77 24.76 -14.40
N LEU A 223 -17.50 23.47 -14.61
CA LEU A 223 -18.57 22.48 -14.74
C LEU A 223 -19.22 22.13 -13.40
N TYR A 224 -18.43 22.00 -12.34
CA TYR A 224 -18.90 21.57 -11.03
C TYR A 224 -19.95 22.51 -10.45
N ARG A 225 -19.86 23.82 -10.68
CA ARG A 225 -20.84 24.81 -10.19
C ARG A 225 -22.27 24.48 -10.66
N ASN A 226 -22.43 24.08 -11.92
CA ASN A 226 -23.72 23.87 -12.56
C ASN A 226 -24.09 22.39 -12.75
N ALA A 227 -23.21 21.45 -12.36
CA ALA A 227 -23.47 20.04 -12.52
C ALA A 227 -24.66 19.57 -11.67
N SER A 228 -25.53 18.75 -12.27
CA SER A 228 -26.61 18.09 -11.55
C SER A 228 -26.08 17.09 -10.53
N SER A 229 -26.75 16.96 -9.41
CA SER A 229 -26.52 15.88 -8.44
C SER A 229 -27.47 14.67 -8.64
N ASP A 230 -28.33 14.74 -9.65
CA ASP A 230 -29.14 13.58 -10.05
C ASP A 230 -28.27 12.64 -10.88
N HIS A 231 -27.73 11.60 -10.23
CA HIS A 231 -26.89 10.59 -10.84
C HIS A 231 -27.26 9.20 -10.32
N LYS A 232 -27.51 8.29 -11.24
CA LYS A 232 -27.73 6.88 -10.92
C LYS A 232 -26.41 6.13 -10.93
N CYS A 233 -26.04 5.61 -9.74
CA CYS A 233 -24.83 4.82 -9.59
C CYS A 233 -24.84 3.59 -10.52
N ALA A 234 -23.73 3.32 -11.19
CA ALA A 234 -23.56 2.15 -12.03
C ALA A 234 -23.72 0.86 -11.21
N ARG A 235 -24.44 -0.11 -11.77
CA ARG A 235 -24.61 -1.43 -11.18
C ARG A 235 -23.40 -2.30 -11.56
N THR A 236 -22.33 -2.21 -10.78
CA THR A 236 -21.11 -3.00 -10.99
C THR A 236 -21.21 -4.39 -10.37
N LYS A 237 -20.65 -5.40 -11.05
CA LYS A 237 -20.44 -6.72 -10.45
C LYS A 237 -19.27 -6.65 -9.47
N SER A 238 -19.28 -7.52 -8.47
CA SER A 238 -18.22 -7.59 -7.47
C SER A 238 -16.82 -7.80 -8.08
N PHE A 239 -16.74 -8.49 -9.19
CA PHE A 239 -15.47 -8.75 -9.88
C PHE A 239 -15.17 -7.80 -11.04
N ASP A 240 -16.00 -6.79 -11.26
CA ASP A 240 -15.67 -5.74 -12.24
C ASP A 240 -14.43 -4.95 -11.79
N PRO A 241 -13.63 -4.46 -12.74
CA PRO A 241 -12.47 -3.62 -12.46
C PRO A 241 -12.85 -2.36 -11.68
N LEU A 242 -12.10 -2.04 -10.63
CA LEU A 242 -12.29 -0.82 -9.84
C LEU A 242 -11.11 0.12 -9.94
N ILE A 243 -9.89 -0.40 -9.75
CA ILE A 243 -8.69 0.43 -9.62
C ILE A 243 -7.47 -0.32 -10.14
N ILE A 244 -6.56 0.42 -10.77
CA ILE A 244 -5.27 -0.08 -11.26
C ILE A 244 -4.16 0.71 -10.58
N PHE A 245 -3.21 0.00 -9.96
CA PHE A 245 -1.99 0.60 -9.44
C PHE A 245 -0.79 0.26 -10.31
N PHE A 246 0.06 1.25 -10.54
CA PHE A 246 1.37 1.02 -11.09
C PHE A 246 2.36 0.75 -9.94
N THR A 247 2.92 -0.46 -9.91
CA THR A 247 3.94 -0.85 -8.92
C THR A 247 5.33 -0.83 -9.53
N SER A 248 6.32 -0.41 -8.75
CA SER A 248 7.72 -0.49 -9.18
C SER A 248 8.13 -1.97 -9.27
N GLY A 249 8.34 -2.46 -10.48
CA GLY A 249 8.95 -3.77 -10.69
C GLY A 249 10.43 -3.75 -10.30
N THR A 250 10.94 -4.83 -9.74
CA THR A 250 12.37 -4.99 -9.43
C THR A 250 13.24 -5.07 -10.68
N THR A 251 12.66 -5.38 -11.84
CA THR A 251 13.37 -5.74 -13.06
C THR A 251 12.99 -4.94 -14.31
N GLY A 252 12.20 -3.88 -14.22
CA GLY A 252 11.77 -3.18 -15.44
C GLY A 252 10.72 -2.09 -15.25
N ALA A 253 9.90 -1.90 -16.27
CA ALA A 253 8.80 -0.94 -16.27
C ALA A 253 7.76 -1.27 -15.18
N PRO A 254 7.05 -0.26 -14.64
CA PRO A 254 6.03 -0.46 -13.63
C PRO A 254 4.93 -1.44 -14.09
N LYS A 255 4.53 -2.36 -13.21
CA LYS A 255 3.47 -3.33 -13.45
C LYS A 255 2.12 -2.74 -13.11
N MET A 256 1.08 -3.12 -13.86
CA MET A 256 -0.30 -2.72 -13.59
C MET A 256 -1.02 -3.81 -12.78
N VAL A 257 -1.30 -3.49 -11.51
CA VAL A 257 -2.04 -4.35 -10.57
C VAL A 257 -3.50 -3.96 -10.61
N LEU A 258 -4.37 -4.90 -11.00
CA LEU A 258 -5.81 -4.68 -11.09
C LEU A 258 -6.52 -5.21 -9.85
N HIS A 259 -7.27 -4.33 -9.18
CA HIS A 259 -8.24 -4.69 -8.15
C HIS A 259 -9.67 -4.50 -8.62
N THR A 260 -10.55 -5.36 -8.11
CA THR A 260 -12.00 -5.34 -8.38
C THR A 260 -12.76 -4.58 -7.28
N HIS A 261 -14.03 -4.29 -7.53
CA HIS A 261 -14.92 -3.72 -6.51
C HIS A 261 -14.93 -4.56 -5.22
N TYR A 262 -14.87 -5.87 -5.36
CA TYR A 262 -14.82 -6.79 -4.23
C TYR A 262 -13.48 -6.82 -3.53
N SER A 263 -12.37 -7.04 -4.26
CA SER A 263 -11.06 -7.25 -3.64
C SER A 263 -10.59 -6.03 -2.83
N PHE A 264 -11.00 -4.83 -3.22
CA PHE A 264 -10.69 -3.59 -2.52
C PHE A 264 -11.81 -3.17 -1.57
N GLY A 265 -13.07 -3.12 -2.05
CA GLY A 265 -14.18 -2.65 -1.23
C GLY A 265 -14.50 -3.57 -0.05
N VAL A 266 -14.56 -4.89 -0.26
CA VAL A 266 -14.85 -5.87 0.81
C VAL A 266 -13.55 -6.39 1.43
N GLY A 267 -12.52 -6.64 0.63
CA GLY A 267 -11.25 -7.20 1.10
C GLY A 267 -10.54 -6.36 2.15
N LEU A 268 -10.76 -5.05 2.17
CA LEU A 268 -10.20 -4.14 3.17
C LEU A 268 -10.94 -4.12 4.52
N THR A 269 -12.05 -4.85 4.65
CA THR A 269 -12.83 -4.92 5.92
C THR A 269 -11.97 -5.44 7.07
N VAL A 270 -11.07 -6.41 6.83
CA VAL A 270 -10.16 -6.93 7.85
C VAL A 270 -9.25 -5.84 8.39
N ALA A 271 -8.64 -5.07 7.50
CA ALA A 271 -7.79 -3.97 7.89
C ALA A 271 -8.55 -2.90 8.68
N ALA A 272 -9.75 -2.54 8.22
CA ALA A 272 -10.58 -1.52 8.83
C ALA A 272 -11.04 -1.92 10.25
N ARG A 273 -11.57 -3.15 10.36
CA ARG A 273 -12.24 -3.61 11.58
C ARG A 273 -11.29 -4.11 12.65
N TYR A 274 -10.23 -4.83 12.28
CA TYR A 274 -9.39 -5.54 13.24
C TYR A 274 -8.03 -4.87 13.46
N TRP A 275 -7.36 -4.45 12.38
CA TRP A 275 -6.04 -3.85 12.50
C TRP A 275 -6.09 -2.36 12.88
N LEU A 276 -6.92 -1.58 12.19
CA LEU A 276 -7.14 -0.17 12.48
C LEU A 276 -8.13 0.04 13.63
N ASP A 277 -8.90 -0.99 13.98
CA ASP A 277 -9.91 -1.00 15.05
C ASP A 277 -10.87 0.19 15.00
N LEU A 278 -11.32 0.53 13.77
CA LEU A 278 -12.12 1.73 13.51
C LEU A 278 -13.60 1.53 13.83
N THR A 279 -14.21 2.61 14.30
CA THR A 279 -15.66 2.76 14.54
C THR A 279 -16.13 4.10 13.97
N THR A 280 -17.44 4.36 13.99
CA THR A 280 -18.03 5.65 13.56
C THR A 280 -17.57 6.84 14.39
N SER A 281 -17.02 6.62 15.60
CA SER A 281 -16.52 7.67 16.48
C SER A 281 -15.07 8.06 16.22
N ASP A 282 -14.37 7.29 15.38
CA ASP A 282 -12.93 7.49 15.16
C ASP A 282 -12.64 8.55 14.10
N VAL A 283 -11.51 9.23 14.31
CA VAL A 283 -10.89 10.16 13.36
C VAL A 283 -9.53 9.59 12.98
N MET A 284 -9.42 9.13 11.75
CA MET A 284 -8.22 8.47 11.25
C MET A 284 -7.40 9.41 10.39
N TRP A 285 -6.11 9.50 10.67
CA TRP A 285 -5.14 10.21 9.83
C TRP A 285 -4.12 9.28 9.24
N ASN A 286 -4.01 9.27 7.91
CA ASN A 286 -2.96 8.59 7.16
C ASN A 286 -2.16 9.60 6.32
N THR A 287 -0.82 9.51 6.38
CA THR A 287 0.09 10.49 5.75
C THR A 287 0.62 10.08 4.37
N SER A 288 0.09 9.00 3.78
CA SER A 288 0.59 8.50 2.49
C SER A 288 0.18 9.39 1.32
N ASP A 289 1.07 9.49 0.32
CA ASP A 289 0.81 10.20 -0.94
C ASP A 289 -0.39 9.59 -1.70
N PRO A 290 -1.26 10.40 -2.33
CA PRO A 290 -2.48 9.98 -3.01
C PRO A 290 -2.25 9.02 -4.19
N GLY A 291 -1.05 8.98 -4.76
CA GLY A 291 -0.70 8.02 -5.82
C GLY A 291 -0.45 6.58 -5.37
N TRP A 292 -0.47 6.30 -4.06
CA TRP A 292 -0.13 5.00 -3.49
C TRP A 292 -1.35 4.18 -3.07
N ALA A 293 -1.25 2.86 -3.20
CA ALA A 293 -2.29 1.94 -2.74
C ALA A 293 -2.63 2.16 -1.26
N LYS A 294 -1.63 2.39 -0.40
CA LYS A 294 -1.82 2.68 1.02
C LYS A 294 -2.68 3.92 1.27
N SER A 295 -2.58 4.94 0.40
CA SER A 295 -3.44 6.12 0.49
C SER A 295 -4.89 5.78 0.17
N MET A 296 -5.11 5.02 -0.89
CA MET A 296 -6.46 4.56 -1.23
C MET A 296 -7.07 3.72 -0.12
N TRP A 297 -6.28 2.80 0.49
CA TRP A 297 -6.77 2.02 1.62
C TRP A 297 -7.20 2.90 2.78
N ASN A 298 -6.32 3.80 3.23
CA ASN A 298 -6.42 4.45 4.52
C ASN A 298 -6.97 5.88 4.48
N ASN A 299 -7.12 6.48 3.29
CA ASN A 299 -7.80 7.77 3.11
C ASN A 299 -9.16 7.64 2.39
N VAL A 300 -9.57 6.41 2.01
CA VAL A 300 -10.85 6.18 1.32
C VAL A 300 -11.56 4.97 1.92
N PHE A 301 -11.05 3.75 1.63
CA PHE A 301 -11.82 2.53 1.86
C PHE A 301 -11.92 2.15 3.35
N THR A 302 -10.80 1.96 4.05
CA THR A 302 -10.85 1.44 5.43
C THR A 302 -11.61 2.35 6.40
N PRO A 303 -11.42 3.69 6.41
CA PRO A 303 -12.19 4.54 7.29
C PRO A 303 -13.68 4.52 6.95
N TRP A 304 -14.01 4.60 5.67
CA TRP A 304 -15.40 4.70 5.25
C TRP A 304 -16.16 3.37 5.30
N ILE A 305 -15.47 2.22 5.21
CA ILE A 305 -16.07 0.91 5.52
C ILE A 305 -16.68 0.94 6.93
N GLN A 306 -16.01 1.54 7.90
CA GLN A 306 -16.45 1.63 9.29
C GLN A 306 -17.23 2.92 9.59
N GLY A 307 -17.45 3.79 8.60
CA GLY A 307 -18.12 5.07 8.78
C GLY A 307 -17.35 6.06 9.66
N SER A 308 -16.03 5.89 9.80
CA SER A 308 -15.16 6.80 10.54
C SER A 308 -14.78 8.02 9.72
N CYS A 309 -14.28 9.05 10.39
CA CYS A 309 -13.79 10.27 9.76
C CYS A 309 -12.40 10.07 9.17
N VAL A 310 -12.23 10.44 7.92
CA VAL A 310 -10.90 10.65 7.31
C VAL A 310 -10.41 12.04 7.68
N PHE A 311 -9.33 12.14 8.46
CA PHE A 311 -8.59 13.38 8.61
C PHE A 311 -7.46 13.42 7.57
N ALA A 312 -7.28 14.55 6.92
CA ALA A 312 -6.20 14.74 5.95
C ALA A 312 -5.63 16.15 6.04
N SER A 313 -4.32 16.24 5.90
CA SER A 313 -3.61 17.53 5.83
C SER A 313 -2.83 17.62 4.51
N ASN A 314 -3.06 18.72 3.78
CA ASN A 314 -2.31 19.01 2.56
C ASN A 314 -0.97 19.67 2.91
N MET A 315 0.00 18.85 3.35
CA MET A 315 1.36 19.30 3.60
C MET A 315 2.16 19.32 2.30
N HIS A 316 2.84 20.42 2.00
CA HIS A 316 3.68 20.51 0.80
C HIS A 316 4.90 19.60 0.90
N GLN A 317 5.54 19.58 2.07
CA GLN A 317 6.68 18.73 2.42
C GLN A 317 6.44 18.14 3.79
N PHE A 318 6.97 16.94 4.01
CA PHE A 318 6.92 16.31 5.31
C PHE A 318 7.74 17.11 6.35
N ASN A 319 7.07 17.52 7.41
CA ASN A 319 7.69 18.19 8.57
C ASN A 319 7.26 17.46 9.85
N PRO A 320 8.20 16.84 10.60
CA PRO A 320 7.90 16.11 11.83
C PRO A 320 7.17 16.94 12.88
N GLU A 321 7.61 18.17 13.11
CA GLU A 321 7.00 19.06 14.11
C GLU A 321 5.56 19.42 13.74
N GLN A 322 5.29 19.69 12.47
CA GLN A 322 3.94 19.94 12.00
C GLN A 322 3.03 18.74 12.20
N VAL A 323 3.54 17.52 11.97
CA VAL A 323 2.78 16.28 12.23
C VAL A 323 2.45 16.17 13.71
N LEU A 324 3.43 16.37 14.61
CA LEU A 324 3.23 16.30 16.05
C LEU A 324 2.26 17.38 16.56
N GLN A 325 2.33 18.61 16.02
CA GLN A 325 1.37 19.68 16.31
C GLN A 325 -0.05 19.30 15.89
N ILE A 326 -0.23 18.74 14.69
CA ILE A 326 -1.54 18.29 14.22
C ILE A 326 -2.10 17.19 15.12
N LEU A 327 -1.31 16.17 15.45
CA LEU A 327 -1.71 15.08 16.37
C LEU A 327 -2.10 15.60 17.77
N SER A 328 -1.46 16.67 18.23
CA SER A 328 -1.76 17.28 19.53
C SER A 328 -3.03 18.17 19.49
N ARG A 329 -3.28 18.84 18.36
CA ARG A 329 -4.34 19.85 18.22
C ARG A 329 -5.69 19.24 17.82
N TYR A 330 -5.69 18.27 16.91
CA TYR A 330 -6.90 17.69 16.34
C TYR A 330 -7.32 16.39 17.06
N PRO A 331 -8.62 16.05 17.04
CA PRO A 331 -9.13 14.88 17.77
C PRO A 331 -8.86 13.56 17.01
N ILE A 332 -7.64 13.39 16.51
CA ILE A 332 -7.21 12.20 15.81
C ILE A 332 -7.10 11.05 16.81
N THR A 333 -7.83 9.95 16.57
CA THR A 333 -7.85 8.76 17.42
C THR A 333 -6.93 7.67 16.90
N THR A 334 -6.77 7.59 15.56
CA THR A 334 -5.94 6.57 14.90
C THR A 334 -4.97 7.24 13.94
N PHE A 335 -3.68 6.98 14.11
CA PHE A 335 -2.61 7.48 13.24
C PHE A 335 -1.94 6.34 12.49
N CYS A 336 -2.03 6.39 11.16
CA CYS A 336 -1.41 5.42 10.26
C CYS A 336 -0.30 6.09 9.45
N SER A 337 0.92 5.57 9.56
CA SER A 337 2.02 6.13 8.80
C SER A 337 3.03 5.06 8.35
N THR A 338 4.09 5.47 7.65
CA THR A 338 5.19 4.58 7.29
C THR A 338 6.23 4.52 8.40
N PRO A 339 7.03 3.46 8.51
CA PRO A 339 8.17 3.40 9.41
C PRO A 339 9.12 4.58 9.27
N THR A 340 9.39 5.03 8.05
CA THR A 340 10.20 6.23 7.78
C THR A 340 9.66 7.47 8.49
N VAL A 341 8.35 7.66 8.53
CA VAL A 341 7.72 8.77 9.25
C VAL A 341 7.94 8.63 10.75
N TYR A 342 7.67 7.46 11.32
CA TYR A 342 7.89 7.22 12.75
C TYR A 342 9.35 7.44 13.15
N ARG A 343 10.32 6.92 12.37
CA ARG A 343 11.77 7.19 12.61
C ARG A 343 12.09 8.67 12.66
N ARG A 344 11.47 9.48 11.78
CA ARG A 344 11.67 10.93 11.80
C ARG A 344 10.95 11.64 12.94
N LEU A 345 9.78 11.14 13.36
CA LEU A 345 9.06 11.71 14.51
C LEU A 345 9.82 11.49 15.81
N VAL A 346 10.37 10.29 16.06
CA VAL A 346 11.10 9.99 17.30
C VAL A 346 12.47 10.68 17.41
N GLN A 347 12.97 11.25 16.30
CA GLN A 347 14.15 12.13 16.32
C GLN A 347 13.83 13.53 16.88
N SER A 348 12.55 13.90 16.93
CA SER A 348 12.07 15.13 17.58
C SER A 348 11.73 14.82 19.05
N ASP A 349 11.73 15.84 19.89
CA ASP A 349 11.27 15.70 21.28
C ASP A 349 9.74 15.60 21.32
N VAL A 350 9.23 14.38 21.17
CA VAL A 350 7.79 14.08 21.13
C VAL A 350 7.14 14.36 22.50
N SER A 351 7.89 14.30 23.60
CA SER A 351 7.37 14.52 24.95
C SER A 351 6.79 15.93 25.17
N LYS A 352 7.17 16.91 24.35
CA LYS A 352 6.60 18.25 24.34
C LYS A 352 5.14 18.32 23.89
N TYR A 353 4.63 17.27 23.22
CA TYR A 353 3.30 17.24 22.65
C TYR A 353 2.38 16.32 23.47
N LYS A 354 1.15 16.79 23.73
CA LYS A 354 0.13 16.01 24.44
C LYS A 354 -0.92 15.51 23.47
N PHE A 355 -0.96 14.21 23.23
CA PHE A 355 -1.94 13.58 22.36
C PHE A 355 -3.19 13.18 23.14
N LYS A 356 -4.15 14.10 23.25
CA LYS A 356 -5.34 13.89 24.10
C LYS A 356 -6.28 12.80 23.59
N ASN A 357 -6.34 12.61 22.28
CA ASN A 357 -7.32 11.71 21.64
C ASN A 357 -6.67 10.51 20.94
N LEU A 358 -5.36 10.56 20.67
CA LEU A 358 -4.67 9.49 19.97
C LEU A 358 -4.64 8.22 20.84
N GLN A 359 -5.17 7.12 20.32
CA GLN A 359 -5.35 5.86 21.03
C GLN A 359 -4.69 4.68 20.31
N HIS A 360 -4.48 4.83 19.00
CA HIS A 360 -4.00 3.73 18.17
C HIS A 360 -3.04 4.21 17.08
N CYS A 361 -1.82 3.65 17.09
CA CYS A 361 -0.78 3.97 16.13
C CYS A 361 -0.44 2.72 15.33
N VAL A 362 -0.47 2.83 14.00
CA VAL A 362 -0.18 1.71 13.13
C VAL A 362 0.86 2.07 12.07
N SER A 363 1.66 1.09 11.67
CA SER A 363 2.70 1.25 10.66
C SER A 363 2.66 0.15 9.62
N ALA A 364 2.82 0.51 8.34
CA ALA A 364 2.93 -0.44 7.23
C ALA A 364 3.64 0.19 6.03
N GLY A 365 4.12 -0.68 5.13
CA GLY A 365 4.72 -0.31 3.84
C GLY A 365 6.20 -0.62 3.74
N GLU A 366 6.88 -0.70 4.85
CA GLU A 366 8.26 -1.19 5.06
C GLU A 366 8.31 -1.81 6.47
N PRO A 367 9.33 -2.60 6.80
CA PRO A 367 9.52 -3.07 8.17
C PRO A 367 9.86 -1.91 9.10
N ILE A 368 9.29 -1.90 10.30
CA ILE A 368 9.64 -0.93 11.34
C ILE A 368 10.72 -1.49 12.26
N ASN A 369 11.73 -0.67 12.55
CA ASN A 369 12.79 -1.08 13.48
C ASN A 369 12.28 -1.04 14.95
N PRO A 370 12.66 -2.03 15.77
CA PRO A 370 12.24 -2.13 17.16
C PRO A 370 12.55 -0.89 18.00
N GLU A 371 13.69 -0.24 17.76
CA GLU A 371 14.10 0.97 18.45
C GLU A 371 13.10 2.11 18.29
N ALA A 372 12.66 2.41 17.07
CA ALA A 372 11.66 3.45 16.85
C ALA A 372 10.34 3.16 17.56
N MET A 373 9.95 1.87 17.68
CA MET A 373 8.77 1.45 18.45
C MET A 373 8.97 1.72 19.94
N THR A 374 10.16 1.40 20.48
CA THR A 374 10.51 1.61 21.89
C THR A 374 10.51 3.09 22.24
N VAL A 375 11.24 3.91 21.48
CA VAL A 375 11.32 5.36 21.74
C VAL A 375 9.94 6.03 21.60
N TRP A 376 9.14 5.65 20.61
CA TRP A 376 7.77 6.16 20.49
C TRP A 376 6.93 5.82 21.73
N LYS A 377 7.00 4.58 22.22
CA LYS A 377 6.27 4.14 23.40
C LYS A 377 6.72 4.87 24.67
N GLU A 378 8.03 5.04 24.87
CA GLU A 378 8.58 5.76 26.01
C GLU A 378 8.14 7.22 26.05
N GLN A 379 8.11 7.89 24.89
CA GLN A 379 7.77 9.30 24.80
C GLN A 379 6.25 9.58 24.79
N THR A 380 5.42 8.62 24.34
CA THR A 380 3.98 8.84 24.17
C THR A 380 3.09 7.93 25.02
N GLY A 381 3.61 6.84 25.54
CA GLY A 381 2.84 5.76 26.17
C GLY A 381 2.07 4.88 25.19
N LEU A 382 2.19 5.11 23.88
CA LEU A 382 1.42 4.41 22.84
C LEU A 382 2.29 3.39 22.10
N ASP A 383 1.70 2.21 21.85
CA ASP A 383 2.32 1.18 21.03
C ASP A 383 2.10 1.45 19.52
N ILE A 384 3.07 0.98 18.70
CA ILE A 384 2.91 0.94 17.24
C ILE A 384 2.61 -0.50 16.83
N TYR A 385 1.52 -0.69 16.07
CA TYR A 385 1.09 -2.00 15.56
C TYR A 385 1.46 -2.14 14.09
N GLU A 386 2.32 -3.09 13.78
CA GLU A 386 2.81 -3.30 12.42
C GLU A 386 1.82 -4.09 11.57
N GLY A 387 1.74 -3.75 10.27
CA GLY A 387 1.00 -4.48 9.26
C GLY A 387 1.84 -4.70 8.02
N TYR A 388 1.83 -5.92 7.50
CA TYR A 388 2.48 -6.33 6.26
C TYR A 388 1.45 -6.49 5.15
N ALA A 389 1.71 -5.82 4.05
CA ALA A 389 0.83 -5.78 2.89
C ALA A 389 1.59 -5.57 1.60
N GLN A 390 0.99 -5.98 0.49
CA GLN A 390 1.46 -5.64 -0.85
C GLN A 390 0.33 -4.97 -1.62
N THR A 391 0.68 -4.27 -2.70
CA THR A 391 -0.34 -3.73 -3.62
C THR A 391 -1.21 -4.87 -4.16
N GLU A 392 -0.63 -6.04 -4.35
CA GLU A 392 -1.25 -7.24 -4.89
C GLU A 392 -2.24 -7.92 -3.95
N THR A 393 -2.16 -7.69 -2.65
CA THR A 393 -2.84 -8.56 -1.67
C THR A 393 -3.68 -7.84 -0.64
N VAL A 394 -3.55 -6.56 -0.43
CA VAL A 394 -3.99 -5.84 0.78
C VAL A 394 -3.27 -6.39 2.04
N LEU A 395 -3.86 -6.36 3.23
CA LEU A 395 -3.21 -6.70 4.50
C LEU A 395 -3.03 -8.22 4.65
N ILE A 396 -1.80 -8.70 4.58
CA ILE A 396 -1.45 -10.14 4.68
C ILE A 396 -1.27 -10.57 6.14
N CYS A 397 -0.40 -9.87 6.88
CA CYS A 397 -0.13 -10.09 8.30
C CYS A 397 -0.29 -8.79 9.07
N ALA A 398 -0.65 -8.89 10.34
CA ALA A 398 -0.71 -7.73 11.22
C ALA A 398 -0.58 -8.12 12.70
N THR A 399 -0.09 -7.17 13.49
CA THR A 399 -0.23 -7.18 14.94
C THR A 399 -1.54 -6.47 15.28
N PHE A 400 -2.49 -7.18 15.88
CA PHE A 400 -3.77 -6.61 16.30
C PHE A 400 -3.68 -6.05 17.73
N LYS A 401 -4.54 -5.09 18.07
CA LYS A 401 -4.50 -4.34 19.32
C LYS A 401 -4.49 -5.20 20.60
N TRP A 402 -5.12 -6.36 20.55
CA TRP A 402 -5.17 -7.31 21.70
C TRP A 402 -4.05 -8.35 21.70
N MET A 403 -3.18 -8.34 20.68
CA MET A 403 -2.05 -9.26 20.61
C MET A 403 -0.84 -8.73 21.34
N LYS A 404 0.01 -9.65 21.83
CA LYS A 404 1.35 -9.30 22.30
C LYS A 404 2.17 -8.77 21.11
N ILE A 405 2.74 -7.61 21.26
CA ILE A 405 3.67 -7.08 20.26
C ILE A 405 5.01 -7.81 20.40
N LYS A 406 5.50 -8.33 19.29
CA LYS A 406 6.86 -8.83 19.14
C LYS A 406 7.60 -7.87 18.21
N PRO A 407 8.41 -6.93 18.73
CA PRO A 407 9.07 -5.92 17.92
C PRO A 407 9.93 -6.52 16.81
N GLY A 408 9.80 -6.03 15.57
CA GLY A 408 10.44 -6.59 14.37
C GLY A 408 9.67 -7.71 13.69
N SER A 409 8.55 -8.17 14.26
CA SER A 409 7.63 -9.11 13.62
C SER A 409 6.52 -8.35 12.89
N MET A 410 6.12 -8.86 11.71
CA MET A 410 4.97 -8.36 10.96
C MET A 410 3.61 -8.78 11.55
N GLY A 411 3.59 -9.40 12.74
CA GLY A 411 2.39 -9.97 13.35
C GLY A 411 2.02 -11.35 12.81
N LYS A 412 0.74 -11.70 12.91
CA LYS A 412 0.20 -12.99 12.44
C LYS A 412 -0.60 -12.82 11.14
N PRO A 413 -0.77 -13.90 10.36
CA PRO A 413 -1.63 -13.90 9.18
C PRO A 413 -3.03 -13.36 9.46
N THR A 414 -3.55 -12.49 8.59
CA THR A 414 -4.93 -12.04 8.71
C THR A 414 -5.91 -13.15 8.32
N PRO A 415 -7.18 -13.11 8.75
CA PRO A 415 -8.13 -14.16 8.42
C PRO A 415 -8.45 -14.28 6.92
N SER A 416 -8.04 -13.30 6.12
CA SER A 416 -8.20 -13.31 4.67
C SER A 416 -7.19 -14.20 3.95
N PHE A 417 -6.07 -14.56 4.59
CA PHE A 417 -4.94 -15.21 3.95
C PHE A 417 -4.44 -16.43 4.73
N ASN A 418 -4.26 -17.54 4.04
CA ASN A 418 -3.52 -18.69 4.55
C ASN A 418 -2.04 -18.52 4.17
N VAL A 419 -1.27 -17.92 5.08
CA VAL A 419 0.15 -17.64 4.87
C VAL A 419 0.97 -18.82 5.36
N GLN A 420 1.92 -19.26 4.54
CA GLN A 420 2.87 -20.32 4.83
C GLN A 420 4.29 -19.86 4.53
N ILE A 421 5.26 -20.46 5.21
CA ILE A 421 6.67 -20.34 4.84
C ILE A 421 7.06 -21.63 4.13
N ILE A 422 7.51 -21.56 2.89
CA ILE A 422 7.76 -22.73 2.04
C ILE A 422 9.19 -22.76 1.51
N ASP A 423 9.67 -23.97 1.24
CA ASP A 423 10.93 -24.21 0.53
C ASP A 423 10.79 -24.08 -1.00
N GLU A 424 11.87 -24.38 -1.72
CA GLU A 424 11.92 -24.34 -3.19
C GLU A 424 11.01 -25.41 -3.84
N ASN A 425 10.68 -26.48 -3.11
CA ASN A 425 9.82 -27.58 -3.55
C ASN A 425 8.36 -27.42 -3.13
N CYS A 426 7.98 -26.25 -2.61
CA CYS A 426 6.65 -25.95 -2.10
C CYS A 426 6.26 -26.72 -0.81
N ASN A 427 7.21 -27.28 -0.07
CA ASN A 427 6.93 -27.86 1.22
C ASN A 427 6.91 -26.79 2.30
N VAL A 428 5.95 -26.86 3.20
CA VAL A 428 5.90 -25.98 4.38
C VAL A 428 7.07 -26.34 5.30
N VAL A 429 7.88 -25.34 5.66
CA VAL A 429 9.02 -25.53 6.55
C VAL A 429 8.60 -25.47 8.03
N PRO A 430 9.32 -26.15 8.94
CA PRO A 430 9.07 -26.06 10.38
C PRO A 430 9.19 -24.64 10.93
N PRO A 431 8.52 -24.32 12.06
CA PRO A 431 8.68 -23.05 12.74
C PRO A 431 10.15 -22.70 13.00
N GLY A 432 10.48 -21.41 12.83
CA GLY A 432 11.85 -20.89 12.96
C GLY A 432 12.71 -21.01 11.72
N MET A 433 12.39 -21.89 10.78
CA MET A 433 13.13 -22.03 9.52
C MET A 433 12.75 -20.93 8.50
N GLU A 434 13.74 -20.54 7.71
CA GLU A 434 13.59 -19.54 6.65
C GLU A 434 13.06 -20.15 5.36
N GLY A 435 12.16 -19.43 4.69
CA GLY A 435 11.62 -19.81 3.39
C GLY A 435 11.00 -18.63 2.66
N ASP A 436 10.32 -18.94 1.56
CA ASP A 436 9.51 -17.94 0.84
C ASP A 436 8.20 -17.71 1.59
N ILE A 437 7.82 -16.45 1.79
CA ILE A 437 6.50 -16.11 2.32
C ILE A 437 5.50 -16.32 1.19
N ALA A 438 4.62 -17.31 1.36
CA ALA A 438 3.68 -17.76 0.36
C ALA A 438 2.23 -17.73 0.88
N ILE A 439 1.29 -17.53 -0.03
CA ILE A 439 -0.14 -17.57 0.27
C ILE A 439 -0.76 -18.75 -0.46
N ASP A 440 -1.37 -19.67 0.28
CA ASP A 440 -2.14 -20.76 -0.29
C ASP A 440 -3.39 -20.20 -1.00
N VAL A 441 -3.45 -20.38 -2.32
CA VAL A 441 -4.53 -19.88 -3.18
C VAL A 441 -5.45 -21.00 -3.68
N LYS A 442 -5.17 -22.26 -3.30
CA LYS A 442 -5.96 -23.43 -3.68
C LYS A 442 -7.07 -23.72 -2.69
N SER A 443 -6.75 -23.73 -1.40
CA SER A 443 -7.72 -24.09 -0.35
C SER A 443 -8.85 -23.07 -0.25
N ALA A 444 -8.59 -21.79 -0.48
CA ALA A 444 -9.58 -20.74 -0.62
C ALA A 444 -9.00 -19.58 -1.42
N LYS A 445 -9.79 -18.96 -2.31
CA LYS A 445 -9.37 -17.73 -2.97
C LYS A 445 -9.30 -16.62 -1.93
N PRO A 446 -8.13 -16.01 -1.70
CA PRO A 446 -7.99 -14.99 -0.67
C PRO A 446 -8.85 -13.74 -0.95
N PHE A 447 -9.44 -13.21 0.11
CA PHE A 447 -10.15 -11.93 0.04
C PHE A 447 -9.13 -10.78 -0.03
N GLY A 448 -9.30 -9.87 -0.98
CA GLY A 448 -8.36 -8.76 -1.18
C GLY A 448 -7.21 -9.06 -2.12
N PHE A 449 -7.18 -10.27 -2.71
CA PHE A 449 -6.16 -10.66 -3.67
C PHE A 449 -6.41 -10.07 -5.06
N ILE A 450 -5.34 -9.74 -5.80
CA ILE A 450 -5.44 -9.21 -7.17
C ILE A 450 -6.19 -10.15 -8.11
N SER A 451 -6.77 -9.55 -9.15
CA SER A 451 -7.28 -10.32 -10.27
C SER A 451 -6.14 -10.81 -11.16
N ARG A 452 -5.24 -9.91 -11.57
CA ARG A 452 -4.07 -10.18 -12.42
C ARG A 452 -3.17 -8.96 -12.57
N TYR A 453 -1.96 -9.17 -13.09
CA TYR A 453 -1.19 -8.10 -13.74
C TYR A 453 -1.74 -7.90 -15.15
N ILE A 454 -2.12 -6.65 -15.48
CA ILE A 454 -2.72 -6.33 -16.78
C ILE A 454 -1.66 -6.45 -17.87
N ASP A 455 -2.03 -7.10 -18.98
CA ASP A 455 -1.20 -7.32 -20.17
C ASP A 455 0.15 -8.00 -19.88
N GLN A 456 0.26 -8.70 -18.72
CA GLN A 456 1.44 -9.44 -18.30
C GLN A 456 1.07 -10.86 -17.81
N PRO A 457 0.56 -11.74 -18.67
CA PRO A 457 0.14 -13.09 -18.26
C PRO A 457 1.30 -13.95 -17.77
N GLU A 458 2.48 -13.83 -18.36
CA GLU A 458 3.69 -14.54 -17.92
C GLU A 458 4.10 -14.13 -16.50
N GLN A 459 4.04 -12.84 -16.20
CA GLN A 459 4.34 -12.31 -14.86
C GLN A 459 3.30 -12.76 -13.83
N THR A 460 2.02 -12.82 -14.24
CA THR A 460 0.96 -13.36 -13.38
C THR A 460 1.20 -14.84 -13.10
N ALA A 461 1.58 -15.62 -14.11
CA ALA A 461 1.92 -17.03 -13.94
C ALA A 461 3.19 -17.23 -13.09
N ALA A 462 4.23 -16.41 -13.30
CA ALA A 462 5.49 -16.47 -12.55
C ALA A 462 5.33 -16.10 -11.07
N SER A 463 4.24 -15.41 -10.69
CA SER A 463 3.94 -15.15 -9.27
C SER A 463 3.32 -16.36 -8.55
N LEU A 464 3.04 -17.44 -9.27
CA LEU A 464 2.48 -18.68 -8.73
C LEU A 464 3.52 -19.80 -8.79
N ARG A 465 3.61 -20.58 -7.72
CA ARG A 465 4.42 -21.83 -7.67
C ARG A 465 3.58 -22.93 -7.01
N GLY A 466 3.15 -23.91 -7.81
CA GLY A 466 2.19 -24.91 -7.37
C GLY A 466 0.88 -24.26 -6.93
N ASP A 467 0.47 -24.55 -5.71
CA ASP A 467 -0.77 -24.07 -5.10
C ASP A 467 -0.60 -22.70 -4.37
N TYR A 468 0.60 -22.08 -4.48
CA TYR A 468 0.97 -20.90 -3.73
C TYR A 468 1.21 -19.67 -4.60
N TYR A 469 0.72 -18.54 -4.13
CA TYR A 469 1.20 -17.22 -4.60
C TYR A 469 2.44 -16.83 -3.80
N LEU A 470 3.51 -16.49 -4.50
CA LEU A 470 4.76 -16.03 -3.92
C LEU A 470 4.74 -14.51 -3.75
N THR A 471 4.93 -14.04 -2.52
CA THR A 471 5.00 -12.60 -2.25
C THR A 471 6.29 -11.96 -2.81
N GLY A 472 7.29 -12.79 -3.13
CA GLY A 472 8.64 -12.35 -3.46
C GLY A 472 9.43 -11.87 -2.24
N ASP A 473 8.89 -12.08 -1.06
CA ASP A 473 9.53 -11.81 0.22
C ASP A 473 9.93 -13.12 0.90
N ARG A 474 11.05 -13.11 1.62
CA ARG A 474 11.50 -14.22 2.44
C ARG A 474 11.29 -13.91 3.91
N GLY A 475 10.99 -14.95 4.67
CA GLY A 475 10.70 -14.82 6.09
C GLY A 475 10.76 -16.14 6.82
N ARG A 476 10.41 -16.09 8.08
CA ARG A 476 10.21 -17.24 8.95
C ARG A 476 8.95 -17.05 9.78
N MET A 477 8.35 -18.14 10.22
CA MET A 477 7.23 -18.11 11.17
C MET A 477 7.71 -18.71 12.49
N ASP A 478 7.43 -18.06 13.61
CA ASP A 478 7.78 -18.63 14.92
C ASP A 478 6.70 -19.61 15.42
N GLU A 479 6.96 -20.28 16.55
CA GLU A 479 6.06 -21.25 17.17
C GLU A 479 4.70 -20.67 17.58
N ASP A 480 4.65 -19.34 17.86
CA ASP A 480 3.41 -18.62 18.15
C ASP A 480 2.66 -18.17 16.88
N GLY A 481 3.19 -18.43 15.68
CA GLY A 481 2.61 -18.07 14.39
C GLY A 481 2.87 -16.62 13.96
N TYR A 482 3.83 -15.92 14.58
CA TYR A 482 4.25 -14.61 14.12
C TYR A 482 5.21 -14.74 12.94
N VAL A 483 5.03 -13.88 11.93
CA VAL A 483 5.83 -13.86 10.71
C VAL A 483 6.91 -12.77 10.82
N TRP A 484 8.14 -13.14 10.48
CA TRP A 484 9.32 -12.29 10.54
C TRP A 484 9.86 -12.08 9.13
N PHE A 485 10.03 -10.82 8.73
CA PHE A 485 10.59 -10.45 7.44
C PHE A 485 12.11 -10.57 7.45
N MET A 486 12.67 -11.26 6.46
CA MET A 486 14.13 -11.43 6.30
C MET A 486 14.68 -10.57 5.16
N GLY A 487 13.89 -10.33 4.13
CA GLY A 487 14.29 -9.55 2.95
C GLY A 487 13.48 -9.89 1.72
N ARG A 488 13.71 -9.14 0.65
CA ARG A 488 13.22 -9.52 -0.68
C ARG A 488 14.00 -10.74 -1.17
N ALA A 489 13.32 -11.66 -1.83
CA ALA A 489 14.00 -12.83 -2.42
C ALA A 489 15.13 -12.41 -3.38
N ASP A 490 14.93 -11.32 -4.12
CA ASP A 490 15.89 -10.75 -5.07
C ASP A 490 17.07 -10.02 -4.40
N ASP A 491 16.98 -9.65 -3.13
CA ASP A 491 17.95 -8.85 -2.39
C ASP A 491 18.79 -9.69 -1.40
N ILE A 492 18.44 -10.98 -1.20
CA ILE A 492 19.20 -11.87 -0.33
C ILE A 492 20.64 -12.01 -0.82
N ILE A 493 21.60 -11.83 0.08
CA ILE A 493 23.02 -11.89 -0.20
C ILE A 493 23.54 -13.30 0.07
N LEU A 494 24.18 -13.91 -0.93
CA LEU A 494 24.72 -15.27 -0.85
C LEU A 494 26.22 -15.21 -0.59
N SER A 495 26.63 -15.09 0.67
CA SER A 495 28.04 -14.96 1.06
C SER A 495 28.57 -16.24 1.69
N SER A 496 29.54 -16.89 1.04
CA SER A 496 30.18 -18.12 1.56
C SER A 496 29.18 -19.23 1.94
N GLY A 497 28.07 -19.36 1.19
CA GLY A 497 27.01 -20.35 1.47
C GLY A 497 25.93 -19.90 2.46
N TYR A 498 26.13 -18.76 3.12
CA TYR A 498 25.11 -18.15 3.99
C TYR A 498 24.14 -17.29 3.19
N ARG A 499 22.85 -17.40 3.52
CA ARG A 499 21.81 -16.47 3.03
C ARG A 499 21.66 -15.37 4.06
N ILE A 500 21.91 -14.12 3.67
CA ILE A 500 21.92 -12.95 4.56
C ILE A 500 20.86 -11.96 4.07
N GLY A 501 19.88 -11.66 4.91
CA GLY A 501 18.88 -10.65 4.65
C GLY A 501 19.47 -9.23 4.85
N PRO A 502 19.38 -8.34 3.85
CA PRO A 502 19.85 -6.97 4.01
C PRO A 502 19.27 -6.26 5.22
N PHE A 503 17.98 -6.47 5.47
CA PHE A 503 17.23 -5.79 6.52
C PHE A 503 17.76 -6.08 7.93
N GLU A 504 18.22 -7.30 8.22
CA GLU A 504 18.80 -7.65 9.52
C GLU A 504 20.09 -6.86 9.80
N VAL A 505 20.89 -6.69 8.77
CA VAL A 505 22.14 -5.92 8.88
C VAL A 505 21.86 -4.43 9.00
N GLU A 506 20.88 -3.93 8.25
CA GLU A 506 20.41 -2.53 8.34
C GLU A 506 19.87 -2.20 9.72
N ASN A 507 19.07 -3.10 10.31
CA ASN A 507 18.57 -2.92 11.68
C ASN A 507 19.70 -2.85 12.70
N ALA A 508 20.65 -3.77 12.63
CA ALA A 508 21.80 -3.75 13.52
C ALA A 508 22.64 -2.47 13.35
N LEU A 509 22.82 -1.98 12.14
CA LEU A 509 23.55 -0.73 11.89
C LEU A 509 22.81 0.49 12.47
N ILE A 510 21.48 0.56 12.36
CA ILE A 510 20.69 1.69 12.86
C ILE A 510 20.70 1.79 14.40
N GLU A 511 20.93 0.70 15.11
CA GLU A 511 21.10 0.72 16.58
C GLU A 511 22.36 1.47 17.02
N HIS A 512 23.30 1.71 16.09
CA HIS A 512 24.52 2.45 16.41
C HIS A 512 24.29 3.97 16.30
N PRO A 513 24.69 4.80 17.30
CA PRO A 513 24.40 6.24 17.34
C PRO A 513 24.99 7.04 16.16
N ALA A 514 26.00 6.51 15.50
CA ALA A 514 26.58 7.13 14.30
C ALA A 514 25.72 6.99 13.05
N VAL A 515 24.73 6.09 13.02
CA VAL A 515 23.98 5.74 11.80
C VAL A 515 22.62 6.44 11.79
N ALA A 516 22.41 7.33 10.83
CA ALA A 516 21.12 7.96 10.58
C ALA A 516 20.24 7.09 9.67
N GLU A 517 20.83 6.48 8.65
CA GLU A 517 20.15 5.58 7.72
C GLU A 517 21.18 4.65 7.06
N SER A 518 20.76 3.45 6.68
CA SER A 518 21.64 2.51 5.99
C SER A 518 20.90 1.75 4.90
N ALA A 519 21.64 1.31 3.89
CA ALA A 519 21.19 0.40 2.84
C ALA A 519 22.23 -0.68 2.62
N VAL A 520 21.80 -1.94 2.62
CA VAL A 520 22.67 -3.10 2.49
C VAL A 520 22.39 -3.83 1.19
N VAL A 521 23.45 -4.15 0.44
CA VAL A 521 23.39 -4.89 -0.83
C VAL A 521 24.52 -5.91 -0.93
N SER A 522 24.41 -6.82 -1.91
CA SER A 522 25.53 -7.68 -2.29
C SER A 522 26.56 -6.86 -3.04
N SER A 523 27.84 -7.12 -2.76
CA SER A 523 28.98 -6.61 -3.49
C SER A 523 29.85 -7.78 -3.95
N PRO A 524 30.39 -7.78 -5.17
CA PRO A 524 31.19 -8.90 -5.66
C PRO A 524 32.50 -9.06 -4.88
N ASP A 525 32.88 -10.32 -4.67
CA ASP A 525 34.11 -10.72 -3.97
C ASP A 525 34.71 -11.92 -4.68
N PRO A 526 36.02 -11.90 -5.01
CA PRO A 526 36.65 -12.96 -5.78
C PRO A 526 36.71 -14.31 -5.07
N VAL A 527 36.70 -14.33 -3.74
CA VAL A 527 36.78 -15.56 -2.94
C VAL A 527 35.39 -16.05 -2.50
N ARG A 528 34.52 -15.14 -2.11
CA ARG A 528 33.20 -15.44 -1.53
C ARG A 528 32.05 -15.34 -2.51
N ARG A 529 32.30 -14.98 -3.76
CA ARG A 529 31.34 -14.58 -4.81
C ARG A 529 30.65 -13.26 -4.45
N GLU A 530 30.03 -13.18 -3.29
CA GLU A 530 29.36 -12.00 -2.77
C GLU A 530 29.74 -11.75 -1.31
N VAL A 531 29.80 -10.49 -0.94
CA VAL A 531 29.93 -10.05 0.45
C VAL A 531 28.91 -8.97 0.75
N VAL A 532 28.59 -8.83 2.02
CA VAL A 532 27.70 -7.78 2.52
C VAL A 532 28.41 -6.43 2.41
N LYS A 533 27.79 -5.48 1.70
CA LYS A 533 28.21 -4.07 1.66
C LYS A 533 27.09 -3.19 2.21
N ALA A 534 27.45 -2.26 3.09
CA ALA A 534 26.56 -1.26 3.64
C ALA A 534 26.90 0.14 3.10
N PHE A 535 25.89 0.86 2.64
CA PHE A 535 25.94 2.29 2.40
C PHE A 535 25.30 2.97 3.61
N VAL A 536 26.02 3.89 4.25
CA VAL A 536 25.63 4.47 5.55
C VAL A 536 25.59 5.98 5.47
N ILE A 537 24.46 6.57 5.88
CA ILE A 537 24.36 8.01 6.16
C ILE A 537 24.65 8.21 7.63
N LEU A 538 25.63 9.05 7.93
CA LEU A 538 26.04 9.36 9.31
C LEU A 538 25.12 10.42 9.93
N THR A 539 24.94 10.32 11.24
CA THR A 539 24.36 11.41 12.04
C THR A 539 25.34 12.60 12.09
N ALA A 540 24.83 13.81 12.28
CA ALA A 540 25.62 15.04 12.22
C ALA A 540 26.84 15.03 13.14
N ASN A 541 26.70 14.42 14.33
CA ASN A 541 27.74 14.36 15.35
C ASN A 541 28.95 13.48 14.97
N PHE A 542 28.80 12.59 13.99
CA PHE A 542 29.83 11.62 13.58
C PHE A 542 30.46 11.92 12.24
N THR A 543 30.04 12.96 11.53
CA THR A 543 30.57 13.31 10.20
C THR A 543 32.05 13.72 10.19
N SER A 544 32.61 14.14 11.33
CA SER A 544 34.02 14.51 11.50
C SER A 544 34.90 13.40 12.06
N HIS A 545 34.35 12.20 12.31
CA HIS A 545 35.13 11.07 12.83
C HIS A 545 36.00 10.45 11.75
N ASP A 546 37.12 9.81 12.21
CA ASP A 546 37.99 9.02 11.35
C ASP A 546 37.19 7.88 10.67
N PRO A 547 37.07 7.88 9.32
CA PRO A 547 36.24 6.90 8.63
C PRO A 547 36.69 5.46 8.85
N ASP A 548 37.98 5.18 8.90
CA ASP A 548 38.50 3.82 9.03
C ASP A 548 38.25 3.24 10.42
N LYS A 549 38.36 4.08 11.46
CA LYS A 549 37.98 3.69 12.83
C LYS A 549 36.50 3.43 12.95
N LEU A 550 35.69 4.31 12.41
CA LEU A 550 34.23 4.19 12.46
C LEU A 550 33.72 2.96 11.67
N ILE A 551 34.33 2.63 10.52
CA ILE A 551 34.03 1.39 9.78
C ILE A 551 34.26 0.16 10.66
N LYS A 552 35.41 0.09 11.35
CA LYS A 552 35.71 -1.03 12.26
C LYS A 552 34.75 -1.11 13.43
N GLU A 553 34.39 0.03 14.00
CA GLU A 553 33.41 0.12 15.09
C GLU A 553 32.04 -0.39 14.66
N LEU A 554 31.53 0.04 13.51
CA LEU A 554 30.26 -0.42 12.94
C LEU A 554 30.30 -1.92 12.62
N GLN A 555 31.41 -2.42 12.07
CA GLN A 555 31.57 -3.85 11.80
C GLN A 555 31.55 -4.68 13.10
N GLU A 556 32.23 -4.24 14.15
CA GLU A 556 32.22 -4.92 15.44
C GLU A 556 30.86 -4.81 16.14
N HIS A 557 30.17 -3.68 15.99
CA HIS A 557 28.82 -3.52 16.49
C HIS A 557 27.87 -4.55 15.85
N VAL A 558 27.86 -4.68 14.53
CA VAL A 558 27.01 -5.64 13.83
C VAL A 558 27.35 -7.09 14.21
N LYS A 559 28.64 -7.42 14.40
CA LYS A 559 29.06 -8.77 14.85
C LYS A 559 28.53 -9.10 16.25
N LYS A 560 28.39 -8.11 17.13
CA LYS A 560 27.87 -8.28 18.50
C LYS A 560 26.35 -8.34 18.55
N THR A 561 25.69 -7.61 17.66
CA THR A 561 24.23 -7.47 17.63
C THR A 561 23.55 -8.59 16.83
N THR A 562 24.26 -9.14 15.83
CA THR A 562 23.76 -10.24 14.97
C THR A 562 24.74 -11.41 14.93
N ALA A 563 24.45 -12.41 14.07
CA ALA A 563 25.41 -13.49 13.84
C ALA A 563 26.68 -12.96 13.15
N PRO A 564 27.90 -13.35 13.60
CA PRO A 564 29.16 -12.78 13.11
C PRO A 564 29.36 -12.84 11.59
N TYR A 565 28.77 -13.83 10.89
CA TYR A 565 28.90 -13.93 9.43
C TYR A 565 28.10 -12.86 8.66
N LYS A 566 27.15 -12.15 9.31
CA LYS A 566 26.27 -11.14 8.72
C LYS A 566 26.90 -9.74 8.63
N TYR A 567 28.03 -9.48 9.33
CA TYR A 567 28.59 -8.14 9.36
C TYR A 567 28.99 -7.64 7.96
N PRO A 568 28.81 -6.32 7.67
CA PRO A 568 29.20 -5.76 6.38
C PRO A 568 30.71 -5.73 6.25
N ARG A 569 31.24 -6.44 5.25
CA ARG A 569 32.68 -6.46 4.96
C ARG A 569 33.14 -5.19 4.28
N LYS A 570 32.22 -4.50 3.61
CA LYS A 570 32.45 -3.20 2.97
C LYS A 570 31.44 -2.21 3.55
N ILE A 571 31.90 -1.03 3.93
CA ILE A 571 31.06 0.10 4.35
C ILE A 571 31.49 1.32 3.54
N GLU A 572 30.51 2.04 3.01
CA GLU A 572 30.67 3.30 2.29
C GLU A 572 29.78 4.36 2.93
N PHE A 573 30.40 5.47 3.37
CA PHE A 573 29.65 6.61 3.87
C PHE A 573 29.14 7.46 2.70
N VAL A 574 27.85 7.71 2.68
CA VAL A 574 27.15 8.45 1.61
C VAL A 574 26.34 9.60 2.20
N LYS A 575 26.11 10.64 1.39
CA LYS A 575 25.27 11.79 1.78
C LYS A 575 23.79 11.49 1.63
N GLU A 576 23.44 10.63 0.66
CA GLU A 576 22.06 10.26 0.36
C GLU A 576 21.98 8.83 -0.19
N LEU A 577 20.84 8.20 -0.02
CA LEU A 577 20.53 6.89 -0.60
C LEU A 577 19.52 7.05 -1.73
N PRO A 578 19.65 6.31 -2.84
CA PRO A 578 18.67 6.34 -3.92
C PRO A 578 17.33 5.79 -3.40
N LYS A 579 16.28 6.56 -3.61
CA LYS A 579 14.93 6.21 -3.13
C LYS A 579 13.92 6.25 -4.26
N THR A 580 12.90 5.42 -4.13
CA THR A 580 11.69 5.56 -4.93
C THR A 580 10.95 6.82 -4.52
N ILE A 581 10.01 7.25 -5.34
CA ILE A 581 9.10 8.36 -5.01
C ILE A 581 8.37 8.09 -3.67
N SER A 582 8.17 6.83 -3.29
CA SER A 582 7.57 6.44 -2.00
C SER A 582 8.52 6.47 -0.80
N GLY A 583 9.78 6.84 -1.00
CA GLY A 583 10.81 6.84 0.04
C GLY A 583 11.51 5.50 0.28
N LYS A 584 11.14 4.43 -0.45
CA LYS A 584 11.79 3.12 -0.33
C LYS A 584 13.16 3.14 -1.00
N ILE A 585 14.16 2.55 -0.35
CA ILE A 585 15.53 2.44 -0.87
C ILE A 585 15.54 1.60 -2.14
N ARG A 586 16.20 2.12 -3.20
CA ARG A 586 16.36 1.44 -4.49
C ARG A 586 17.62 0.60 -4.50
N ARG A 587 17.61 -0.51 -3.76
CA ARG A 587 18.79 -1.41 -3.63
C ARG A 587 19.33 -1.90 -4.97
N ILE A 588 18.47 -2.07 -5.96
CA ILE A 588 18.88 -2.47 -7.32
C ILE A 588 19.85 -1.47 -7.96
N GLU A 589 19.73 -0.18 -7.71
CA GLU A 589 20.66 0.83 -8.22
C GLU A 589 22.01 0.76 -7.51
N LEU A 590 22.00 0.62 -6.18
CA LEU A 590 23.21 0.44 -5.39
C LEU A 590 23.94 -0.85 -5.80
N ARG A 591 23.22 -1.95 -5.95
CA ARG A 591 23.76 -3.24 -6.38
C ARG A 591 24.34 -3.16 -7.80
N LYS A 592 23.63 -2.55 -8.76
CA LYS A 592 24.16 -2.33 -10.11
C LYS A 592 25.48 -1.58 -10.10
N LYS A 593 25.56 -0.46 -9.38
CA LYS A 593 26.78 0.34 -9.23
C LYS A 593 27.94 -0.52 -8.73
N GLU A 594 27.70 -1.40 -7.74
CA GLU A 594 28.72 -2.31 -7.21
C GLU A 594 29.20 -3.35 -8.22
N TRP A 595 28.28 -3.96 -8.94
CA TRP A 595 28.60 -5.02 -9.89
C TRP A 595 29.19 -4.50 -11.21
N GLU A 596 28.90 -3.26 -11.60
CA GLU A 596 29.49 -2.59 -12.77
C GLU A 596 30.92 -2.10 -12.49
N SER A 597 31.19 -1.64 -11.27
CA SER A 597 32.53 -1.15 -10.87
C SER A 597 33.62 -2.22 -10.88
N VAL A 598 33.29 -3.50 -10.93
CA VAL A 598 34.23 -4.63 -10.99
C VAL A 598 34.43 -5.13 -12.42
N LYS A 599 33.59 -4.69 -13.37
CA LYS A 599 33.73 -5.02 -14.79
C LYS A 599 34.57 -4.00 -15.58
N SER A 600 34.80 -2.83 -14.99
CA SER A 600 35.72 -1.79 -15.49
C SER A 600 37.11 -1.92 -14.85
#